data_065658dc060106efa0699230d7db887a
#
_entry.id   065658dc060106efa0699230d7db887a
#
_cell.length_a   1.000
_cell.length_b   1.000
_cell.length_c   1.000
_cell.angle_alpha   90.00
_cell.angle_beta   90.00
_cell.angle_gamma   90.00
#
_symmetry.space_group_name_H-M   'P 1'
#
loop_
_entity.id
_entity.type
_entity.pdbx_description
1 polymer ?
#
loop_
_entity_poly.entity_id
_entity_poly.type
_entity_poly.pdbx_seq_one_letter_code
_entity_poly.pdbx_strand_id
1 'polypeptide(L)'
;RKRAAKPGMHLDKPPVTAYALQGGADKLENVMIIGNNLHVDAFYDEATSTISYLVMDRETRQCALIDSVLDYDPKAGRTCTASADRLIERVTELNASVRWVLETHVHADHLSAAAYLKEKLGGHTAIGAHITQVQKVFGALFNAEPGFARDGSQFDVLLEDEEGFRIGNLHARAMHTPGHTPACMSFMIEDAGEIAVFVGDTLFMPDYGTARCDFPGADARTLYRSIRRLLAFPDQTRLFMCHDYLPGGRDMQYFTTVAEQRASNIHIHQGIDEDSFVAMREARDKTLDMPVLILPSVQVNMRSGQLPAPEENGVSYLKIPLNKL
;
A
#
# COMPACT_ATOMS: atom_id res chain seq x y z
N ARG A 1 63.90 9.59 30.69
CA ARG A 1 62.56 10.20 30.78
C ARG A 1 61.58 9.23 30.16
N LYS A 2 60.80 8.50 30.99
CA LYS A 2 59.77 7.55 30.62
C LYS A 2 58.52 8.34 30.25
N ARG A 3 57.94 8.10 29.04
CA ARG A 3 56.63 8.59 28.66
C ARG A 3 55.58 7.61 29.17
N ALA A 4 54.64 8.10 29.97
CA ALA A 4 53.49 7.36 30.46
C ALA A 4 52.48 7.12 29.32
N ALA A 5 51.97 5.89 29.23
CA ALA A 5 50.87 5.51 28.34
C ALA A 5 49.55 6.06 28.91
N LYS A 6 48.72 6.64 28.03
CA LYS A 6 47.34 7.06 28.36
C LYS A 6 46.44 5.82 28.43
N PRO A 7 45.49 5.73 29.39
CA PRO A 7 44.54 4.64 29.44
C PRO A 7 43.51 4.75 28.30
N GLY A 8 43.23 3.61 27.66
CA GLY A 8 42.22 3.49 26.63
C GLY A 8 40.82 3.78 27.18
N MET A 9 40.10 4.63 26.47
CA MET A 9 38.71 4.95 26.75
C MET A 9 37.85 3.78 26.24
N HIS A 10 37.36 2.93 27.16
CA HIS A 10 36.31 2.00 26.89
C HIS A 10 35.02 2.81 26.59
N LEU A 11 34.57 2.79 25.35
CA LEU A 11 33.24 3.22 24.98
C LEU A 11 32.28 2.11 25.40
N ASP A 12 31.66 2.26 26.55
CA ASP A 12 30.52 1.47 26.93
C ASP A 12 29.39 1.71 25.90
N LYS A 13 29.05 0.65 25.19
CA LYS A 13 27.87 0.67 24.34
C LYS A 13 26.63 0.90 25.23
N PRO A 14 25.77 1.88 24.93
CA PRO A 14 24.52 1.99 25.66
C PRO A 14 23.71 0.71 25.46
N PRO A 15 22.93 0.28 26.47
CA PRO A 15 22.09 -0.90 26.33
C PRO A 15 21.10 -0.66 25.20
N VAL A 16 21.00 -1.64 24.30
CA VAL A 16 19.93 -1.74 23.31
C VAL A 16 18.63 -1.75 24.12
N THR A 17 17.93 -0.64 24.12
CA THR A 17 16.57 -0.60 24.66
C THR A 17 15.77 -1.53 23.78
N ALA A 18 15.54 -2.75 24.28
CA ALA A 18 14.56 -3.63 23.73
C ALA A 18 13.25 -2.84 23.75
N TYR A 19 12.71 -2.50 22.58
CA TYR A 19 11.31 -2.16 22.49
C TYR A 19 10.58 -3.41 22.95
N ALA A 20 10.06 -3.34 24.18
CA ALA A 20 9.23 -4.38 24.71
C ALA A 20 8.04 -4.48 23.75
N LEU A 21 7.97 -5.61 23.06
CA LEU A 21 6.76 -6.08 22.41
C LEU A 21 5.71 -6.16 23.53
N GLN A 22 4.88 -5.14 23.66
CA GLN A 22 3.61 -5.29 24.34
C GLN A 22 2.77 -6.18 23.45
N GLY A 23 2.97 -7.49 23.57
CA GLY A 23 2.05 -8.49 23.08
C GLY A 23 0.76 -8.41 23.89
N GLY A 24 -0.06 -7.42 23.56
CA GLY A 24 -1.49 -7.47 23.82
C GLY A 24 -2.04 -8.53 22.87
N ALA A 25 -2.82 -9.50 23.39
CA ALA A 25 -3.63 -10.38 22.57
C ALA A 25 -4.42 -9.49 21.60
N ASP A 26 -3.99 -9.45 20.32
CA ASP A 26 -4.72 -8.76 19.27
C ASP A 26 -6.08 -9.42 19.20
N LYS A 27 -7.07 -8.71 19.70
CA LYS A 27 -8.46 -9.13 19.59
C LYS A 27 -8.77 -9.24 18.11
N LEU A 28 -9.52 -10.27 17.75
CA LEU A 28 -10.09 -10.54 16.41
C LEU A 28 -11.06 -9.43 15.93
N GLU A 29 -10.80 -8.16 16.27
CA GLU A 29 -11.70 -7.02 16.04
C GLU A 29 -11.73 -6.59 14.56
N ASN A 30 -10.72 -6.98 13.76
CA ASN A 30 -10.58 -6.57 12.35
C ASN A 30 -10.76 -7.73 11.37
N VAL A 31 -11.55 -8.74 11.73
CA VAL A 31 -11.88 -9.89 10.89
C VAL A 31 -13.28 -9.77 10.35
N MET A 32 -13.46 -9.98 9.04
CA MET A 32 -14.76 -9.96 8.38
C MET A 32 -14.95 -11.20 7.50
N ILE A 33 -16.15 -11.77 7.53
CA ILE A 33 -16.60 -12.76 6.56
C ILE A 33 -17.64 -12.11 5.65
N ILE A 34 -17.46 -12.24 4.34
CA ILE A 34 -18.33 -11.69 3.32
C ILE A 34 -18.85 -12.87 2.49
N GLY A 35 -20.14 -12.89 2.19
CA GLY A 35 -20.75 -14.04 1.56
C GLY A 35 -20.58 -15.32 2.37
N ASN A 36 -20.11 -16.39 1.73
CA ASN A 36 -19.93 -17.70 2.36
C ASN A 36 -18.46 -17.99 2.73
N ASN A 37 -17.53 -17.58 1.87
CA ASN A 37 -16.14 -18.04 1.90
C ASN A 37 -15.09 -16.92 1.94
N LEU A 38 -15.46 -15.70 1.59
CA LEU A 38 -14.51 -14.59 1.57
C LEU A 38 -14.20 -14.12 3.00
N HIS A 39 -12.98 -14.41 3.45
CA HIS A 39 -12.43 -13.97 4.72
C HIS A 39 -11.48 -12.79 4.48
N VAL A 40 -11.64 -11.73 5.26
CA VAL A 40 -10.79 -10.53 5.21
C VAL A 40 -10.28 -10.22 6.61
N ASP A 41 -8.96 -10.14 6.78
CA ASP A 41 -8.29 -9.58 7.95
C ASP A 41 -7.63 -8.26 7.58
N ALA A 42 -7.78 -7.23 8.43
CA ALA A 42 -7.17 -5.92 8.26
C ALA A 42 -6.07 -5.68 9.30
N PHE A 43 -4.92 -5.17 8.85
CA PHE A 43 -3.73 -4.90 9.67
C PHE A 43 -3.37 -3.42 9.55
N TYR A 44 -3.60 -2.67 10.60
CA TYR A 44 -3.28 -1.26 10.63
C TYR A 44 -1.83 -1.02 11.06
N ASP A 45 -1.11 -0.21 10.28
CA ASP A 45 0.18 0.35 10.62
C ASP A 45 0.02 1.82 11.04
N GLU A 46 0.25 2.10 12.32
CA GLU A 46 0.08 3.44 12.88
C GLU A 46 1.10 4.45 12.33
N ALA A 47 2.30 3.99 11.95
CA ALA A 47 3.39 4.87 11.53
C ALA A 47 3.11 5.54 10.18
N THR A 48 2.42 4.82 9.28
CA THR A 48 2.07 5.28 7.93
C THR A 48 0.57 5.43 7.71
N SER A 49 -0.25 5.10 8.74
CA SER A 49 -1.73 5.05 8.65
C SER A 49 -2.23 4.09 7.56
N THR A 50 -1.43 3.09 7.19
CA THR A 50 -1.73 2.12 6.13
C THR A 50 -2.49 0.94 6.69
N ILE A 51 -3.39 0.38 5.89
CA ILE A 51 -4.12 -0.85 6.19
C ILE A 51 -3.75 -1.90 5.14
N SER A 52 -2.98 -2.90 5.57
CA SER A 52 -2.70 -4.09 4.78
C SER A 52 -3.80 -5.13 4.98
N TYR A 53 -4.06 -5.97 3.99
CA TYR A 53 -5.09 -6.99 4.08
C TYR A 53 -4.57 -8.39 3.82
N LEU A 54 -5.12 -9.38 4.55
CA LEU A 54 -5.13 -10.77 4.17
C LEU A 54 -6.53 -11.14 3.71
N VAL A 55 -6.65 -11.61 2.47
CA VAL A 55 -7.91 -11.99 1.84
C VAL A 55 -7.86 -13.46 1.47
N MET A 56 -8.75 -14.30 2.04
CA MET A 56 -8.65 -15.75 1.92
C MET A 56 -9.98 -16.39 1.52
N ASP A 57 -9.90 -17.35 0.62
CA ASP A 57 -10.95 -18.34 0.41
C ASP A 57 -10.93 -19.37 1.54
N ARG A 58 -11.97 -19.40 2.36
CA ARG A 58 -12.07 -20.28 3.53
C ARG A 58 -12.12 -21.76 3.16
N GLU A 59 -12.60 -22.10 1.99
CA GLU A 59 -12.72 -23.49 1.53
C GLU A 59 -11.35 -24.05 1.12
N THR A 60 -10.60 -23.32 0.28
CA THR A 60 -9.31 -23.78 -0.25
C THR A 60 -8.12 -23.35 0.60
N ARG A 61 -8.30 -22.39 1.51
CA ARG A 61 -7.23 -21.72 2.28
C ARG A 61 -6.22 -20.98 1.42
N GLN A 62 -6.49 -20.76 0.14
CA GLN A 62 -5.65 -19.87 -0.68
C GLN A 62 -5.96 -18.42 -0.35
N CYS A 63 -4.90 -17.60 -0.28
CA CYS A 63 -5.05 -16.19 0.08
C CYS A 63 -4.24 -15.24 -0.81
N ALA A 64 -4.61 -13.97 -0.73
CA ALA A 64 -3.88 -12.83 -1.23
C ALA A 64 -3.50 -11.91 -0.06
N LEU A 65 -2.32 -11.29 -0.14
CA LEU A 65 -1.90 -10.18 0.72
C LEU A 65 -1.95 -8.91 -0.12
N ILE A 66 -2.51 -7.83 0.40
CA ILE A 66 -2.72 -6.57 -0.35
C ILE A 66 -2.05 -5.44 0.41
N ASP A 67 -1.25 -4.62 -0.28
CA ASP A 67 -0.61 -3.39 0.18
C ASP A 67 0.16 -3.57 1.49
N SER A 68 1.15 -4.45 1.46
CA SER A 68 1.94 -4.84 2.62
C SER A 68 3.02 -3.81 3.00
N VAL A 69 3.19 -3.55 4.29
CA VAL A 69 4.15 -2.58 4.81
C VAL A 69 5.47 -3.24 5.20
N LEU A 70 6.58 -2.68 4.69
CA LEU A 70 7.93 -2.86 5.20
C LEU A 70 8.28 -1.65 6.06
N ASP A 71 8.42 -1.85 7.36
CA ASP A 71 8.71 -0.78 8.30
C ASP A 71 10.05 -0.09 7.97
N TYR A 72 10.08 1.23 8.07
CA TYR A 72 11.26 2.01 7.73
C TYR A 72 11.49 3.17 8.70
N ASP A 73 12.70 3.23 9.26
CA ASP A 73 13.17 4.38 10.02
C ASP A 73 13.95 5.34 9.10
N PRO A 74 13.35 6.48 8.69
CA PRO A 74 14.01 7.43 7.78
C PRO A 74 15.22 8.13 8.39
N LYS A 75 15.31 8.19 9.72
CA LYS A 75 16.45 8.83 10.42
C LYS A 75 17.68 7.93 10.41
N ALA A 76 17.48 6.62 10.49
CA ALA A 76 18.56 5.63 10.53
C ALA A 76 18.79 4.96 9.17
N GLY A 77 17.91 5.15 8.18
CA GLY A 77 17.94 4.42 6.90
C GLY A 77 17.80 2.91 7.12
N ARG A 78 16.94 2.49 8.07
CA ARG A 78 16.85 1.09 8.50
C ARG A 78 15.46 0.53 8.23
N THR A 79 15.41 -0.64 7.58
CA THR A 79 14.17 -1.43 7.44
C THR A 79 13.97 -2.37 8.62
N CYS A 80 12.71 -2.70 8.91
CA CYS A 80 12.29 -3.73 9.85
C CYS A 80 11.12 -4.51 9.25
N THR A 81 10.92 -5.75 9.67
CA THR A 81 9.89 -6.64 9.09
C THR A 81 8.70 -6.87 10.02
N ALA A 82 8.59 -6.12 11.12
CA ALA A 82 7.59 -6.39 12.17
C ALA A 82 6.15 -6.39 11.62
N SER A 83 5.78 -5.43 10.78
CA SER A 83 4.45 -5.38 10.14
C SER A 83 4.22 -6.56 9.18
N ALA A 84 5.22 -6.90 8.37
CA ALA A 84 5.15 -8.05 7.47
C ALA A 84 5.14 -9.39 8.23
N ASP A 85 5.85 -9.50 9.33
CA ASP A 85 5.88 -10.71 10.17
C ASP A 85 4.51 -10.99 10.80
N ARG A 86 3.72 -9.97 11.16
CA ARG A 86 2.32 -10.14 11.59
C ARG A 86 1.45 -10.80 10.51
N LEU A 87 1.64 -10.44 9.24
CA LEU A 87 0.96 -11.10 8.12
C LEU A 87 1.40 -12.57 7.99
N ILE A 88 2.70 -12.86 8.13
CA ILE A 88 3.25 -14.22 8.08
C ILE A 88 2.68 -15.09 9.22
N GLU A 89 2.64 -14.57 10.43
CA GLU A 89 2.04 -15.21 11.59
C GLU A 89 0.58 -15.56 11.33
N ARG A 90 -0.19 -14.59 10.79
CA ARG A 90 -1.61 -14.80 10.49
C ARG A 90 -1.85 -15.82 9.39
N VAL A 91 -1.06 -15.82 8.32
CA VAL A 91 -1.09 -16.84 7.27
C VAL A 91 -0.85 -18.24 7.89
N THR A 92 0.08 -18.34 8.81
CA THR A 92 0.42 -19.59 9.50
C THR A 92 -0.71 -20.05 10.42
N GLU A 93 -1.28 -19.16 11.24
CA GLU A 93 -2.40 -19.46 12.13
C GLU A 93 -3.63 -19.97 11.37
N LEU A 94 -3.92 -19.36 10.22
CA LEU A 94 -5.02 -19.73 9.35
C LEU A 94 -4.72 -21.02 8.54
N ASN A 95 -3.49 -21.54 8.61
CA ASN A 95 -3.00 -22.60 7.72
C ASN A 95 -3.31 -22.27 6.25
N ALA A 96 -3.05 -21.02 5.87
CA ALA A 96 -3.32 -20.49 4.55
C ALA A 96 -2.12 -20.65 3.62
N SER A 97 -2.36 -20.61 2.31
CA SER A 97 -1.35 -20.66 1.25
C SER A 97 -1.44 -19.38 0.41
N VAL A 98 -0.37 -18.60 0.39
CA VAL A 98 -0.33 -17.35 -0.35
C VAL A 98 -0.26 -17.63 -1.85
N ARG A 99 -1.25 -17.14 -2.58
CA ARG A 99 -1.30 -17.18 -4.04
C ARG A 99 -0.81 -15.88 -4.64
N TRP A 100 -1.15 -14.75 -4.01
CA TRP A 100 -0.89 -13.42 -4.50
C TRP A 100 -0.31 -12.50 -3.41
N VAL A 101 0.64 -11.66 -3.80
CA VAL A 101 1.04 -10.45 -3.08
C VAL A 101 0.74 -9.29 -4.03
N LEU A 102 -0.35 -8.57 -3.75
CA LEU A 102 -0.92 -7.56 -4.62
C LEU A 102 -0.55 -6.17 -4.13
N GLU A 103 -0.17 -5.30 -5.05
CA GLU A 103 0.00 -3.86 -4.82
C GLU A 103 -1.06 -3.10 -5.60
N THR A 104 -1.84 -2.24 -4.95
CA THR A 104 -2.80 -1.38 -5.64
C THR A 104 -2.10 -0.33 -6.49
N HIS A 105 -0.94 0.16 -6.04
CA HIS A 105 -0.11 1.13 -6.75
C HIS A 105 1.31 1.18 -6.19
N VAL A 106 2.15 2.04 -6.72
CA VAL A 106 3.45 2.39 -6.11
C VAL A 106 3.21 3.42 -5.01
N HIS A 107 3.19 2.96 -3.78
CA HIS A 107 2.95 3.78 -2.59
C HIS A 107 4.08 4.81 -2.39
N ALA A 108 3.71 6.03 -1.99
CA ALA A 108 4.65 7.11 -1.70
C ALA A 108 4.89 7.33 -0.20
N ASP A 109 4.09 6.70 0.64
CA ASP A 109 4.00 6.93 2.10
C ASP A 109 4.53 5.77 2.93
N HIS A 110 4.71 4.58 2.34
CA HIS A 110 5.35 3.43 2.98
C HIS A 110 6.15 2.58 1.99
N LEU A 111 7.09 1.79 2.49
CA LEU A 111 7.80 0.79 1.70
C LEU A 111 6.97 -0.49 1.63
N SER A 112 6.94 -1.14 0.46
CA SER A 112 6.27 -2.42 0.27
C SER A 112 7.12 -3.59 0.81
N ALA A 113 6.48 -4.51 1.52
CA ALA A 113 7.08 -5.77 1.96
C ALA A 113 6.94 -6.91 0.93
N ALA A 114 6.48 -6.65 -0.29
CA ALA A 114 6.14 -7.69 -1.28
C ALA A 114 7.30 -8.66 -1.53
N ALA A 115 8.53 -8.16 -1.69
CA ALA A 115 9.70 -9.02 -1.90
C ALA A 115 9.97 -9.95 -0.72
N TYR A 116 9.88 -9.42 0.51
CA TYR A 116 10.07 -10.19 1.73
C TYR A 116 8.98 -11.26 1.92
N LEU A 117 7.72 -10.89 1.74
CA LEU A 117 6.60 -11.82 1.86
C LEU A 117 6.66 -12.93 0.81
N LYS A 118 7.02 -12.60 -0.43
CA LYS A 118 7.25 -13.60 -1.49
C LYS A 118 8.39 -14.56 -1.14
N GLU A 119 9.48 -14.06 -0.58
CA GLU A 119 10.59 -14.91 -0.13
C GLU A 119 10.16 -15.90 0.95
N LYS A 120 9.34 -15.45 1.91
CA LYS A 120 8.92 -16.26 3.07
C LYS A 120 7.76 -17.21 2.78
N LEU A 121 6.80 -16.78 1.98
CA LEU A 121 5.50 -17.46 1.81
C LEU A 121 5.26 -17.98 0.39
N GLY A 122 6.11 -17.58 -0.57
CA GLY A 122 5.86 -17.85 -1.98
C GLY A 122 4.76 -16.97 -2.56
N GLY A 123 4.07 -17.46 -3.59
CA GLY A 123 3.04 -16.72 -4.31
C GLY A 123 3.64 -15.84 -5.42
N HIS A 124 2.77 -15.10 -6.09
CA HIS A 124 3.13 -14.20 -7.19
C HIS A 124 2.91 -12.74 -6.77
N THR A 125 3.91 -11.89 -6.99
CA THR A 125 3.73 -10.44 -6.87
C THR A 125 3.00 -9.92 -8.10
N ALA A 126 2.02 -9.02 -7.90
CA ALA A 126 1.28 -8.43 -9.00
C ALA A 126 0.94 -6.95 -8.73
N ILE A 127 0.90 -6.19 -9.82
CA ILE A 127 0.53 -4.76 -9.84
C ILE A 127 -0.14 -4.44 -11.19
N GLY A 128 -0.76 -3.27 -11.33
CA GLY A 128 -1.33 -2.83 -12.60
C GLY A 128 -0.28 -2.65 -13.71
N ALA A 129 -0.61 -3.04 -14.95
CA ALA A 129 0.29 -2.99 -16.11
C ALA A 129 0.83 -1.58 -16.40
N HIS A 130 0.13 -0.54 -15.98
CA HIS A 130 0.57 0.86 -16.10
C HIS A 130 1.74 1.23 -15.18
N ILE A 131 2.25 0.32 -14.34
CA ILE A 131 3.50 0.49 -13.55
C ILE A 131 4.67 0.98 -14.43
N THR A 132 4.70 0.58 -15.69
CA THR A 132 5.73 1.00 -16.65
C THR A 132 5.79 2.53 -16.84
N GLN A 133 4.68 3.23 -16.68
CA GLN A 133 4.64 4.70 -16.72
C GLN A 133 5.31 5.30 -15.47
N VAL A 134 5.02 4.76 -14.30
CA VAL A 134 5.64 5.15 -13.02
C VAL A 134 7.15 4.90 -13.07
N GLN A 135 7.56 3.71 -13.53
CA GLN A 135 8.98 3.35 -13.67
C GLN A 135 9.74 4.26 -14.66
N LYS A 136 9.09 4.71 -15.74
CA LYS A 136 9.70 5.68 -16.68
C LYS A 136 9.96 7.01 -16.01
N VAL A 137 8.96 7.57 -15.32
CA VAL A 137 9.05 8.87 -14.66
C VAL A 137 10.04 8.84 -13.51
N PHE A 138 9.80 7.98 -12.55
CA PHE A 138 10.60 7.94 -11.33
C PHE A 138 11.96 7.27 -11.52
N GLY A 139 12.09 6.32 -12.45
CA GLY A 139 13.38 5.77 -12.85
C GLY A 139 14.30 6.81 -13.51
N ALA A 140 13.75 7.82 -14.19
CA ALA A 140 14.50 8.97 -14.67
C ALA A 140 14.84 9.95 -13.54
N LEU A 141 13.86 10.29 -12.70
CA LEU A 141 14.00 11.21 -11.57
C LEU A 141 15.09 10.75 -10.59
N PHE A 142 15.06 9.49 -10.20
CA PHE A 142 16.02 8.89 -9.26
C PHE A 142 17.31 8.42 -9.93
N ASN A 143 17.47 8.64 -11.24
CA ASN A 143 18.63 8.13 -12.00
C ASN A 143 18.89 6.66 -11.66
N ALA A 144 17.86 5.83 -11.86
CA ALA A 144 17.94 4.39 -11.63
C ALA A 144 19.07 3.80 -12.47
N GLU A 145 19.70 2.74 -11.97
CA GLU A 145 20.83 2.06 -12.60
C GLU A 145 20.50 1.61 -14.04
N PRO A 146 21.49 1.55 -14.95
CA PRO A 146 21.25 1.18 -16.34
C PRO A 146 20.59 -0.19 -16.52
N GLY A 147 20.78 -1.11 -15.57
CA GLY A 147 20.17 -2.45 -15.57
C GLY A 147 18.72 -2.48 -15.04
N PHE A 148 18.18 -1.37 -14.53
CA PHE A 148 16.79 -1.32 -14.08
C PHE A 148 15.85 -1.29 -15.29
N ALA A 149 15.21 -2.42 -15.57
CA ALA A 149 14.19 -2.52 -16.60
C ALA A 149 12.94 -1.72 -16.20
N ARG A 150 12.38 -0.94 -17.14
CA ARG A 150 11.19 -0.08 -16.93
C ARG A 150 9.99 -0.66 -17.67
N ASP A 151 9.85 -1.96 -17.58
CA ASP A 151 8.86 -2.79 -18.28
C ASP A 151 7.95 -3.59 -17.35
N GLY A 152 8.06 -3.36 -16.03
CA GLY A 152 7.29 -4.05 -15.02
C GLY A 152 7.83 -5.43 -14.63
N SER A 153 8.93 -5.90 -15.23
CA SER A 153 9.49 -7.24 -15.01
C SER A 153 9.94 -7.55 -13.57
N GLN A 154 9.92 -6.57 -12.68
CA GLN A 154 10.15 -6.74 -11.25
C GLN A 154 8.96 -7.42 -10.54
N PHE A 155 7.79 -7.41 -11.15
CA PHE A 155 6.59 -8.10 -10.70
C PHE A 155 6.38 -9.36 -11.54
N ASP A 156 5.82 -10.42 -10.93
CA ASP A 156 5.56 -11.67 -11.65
C ASP A 156 4.39 -11.53 -12.62
N VAL A 157 3.40 -10.69 -12.29
CA VAL A 157 2.20 -10.49 -13.09
C VAL A 157 1.88 -9.00 -13.17
N LEU A 158 1.58 -8.54 -14.36
CA LEU A 158 1.05 -7.22 -14.64
C LEU A 158 -0.44 -7.36 -14.99
N LEU A 159 -1.30 -6.77 -14.18
CA LEU A 159 -2.76 -6.89 -14.33
C LEU A 159 -3.30 -5.75 -15.20
N GLU A 160 -4.09 -6.13 -16.20
CA GLU A 160 -4.82 -5.19 -17.06
C GLU A 160 -6.18 -4.80 -16.45
N ASP A 161 -6.81 -3.76 -17.02
CA ASP A 161 -8.18 -3.38 -16.63
C ASP A 161 -9.16 -4.51 -16.93
N GLU A 162 -10.08 -4.78 -15.99
CA GLU A 162 -11.07 -5.85 -16.05
C GLU A 162 -10.49 -7.27 -16.09
N GLU A 163 -9.18 -7.44 -15.88
CA GLU A 163 -8.58 -8.77 -15.87
C GLU A 163 -9.05 -9.58 -14.66
N GLY A 164 -9.57 -10.78 -14.95
CA GLY A 164 -10.03 -11.73 -13.94
C GLY A 164 -8.89 -12.61 -13.42
N PHE A 165 -8.83 -12.80 -12.11
CA PHE A 165 -7.94 -13.76 -11.46
C PHE A 165 -8.67 -14.50 -10.34
N ARG A 166 -7.98 -15.42 -9.65
CA ARG A 166 -8.59 -16.23 -8.59
C ARG A 166 -7.78 -16.21 -7.31
N ILE A 167 -8.51 -16.22 -6.19
CA ILE A 167 -7.99 -16.53 -4.86
C ILE A 167 -8.72 -17.80 -4.41
N GLY A 168 -8.12 -18.97 -4.63
CA GLY A 168 -8.84 -20.23 -4.48
C GLY A 168 -10.05 -20.33 -5.41
N ASN A 169 -11.23 -20.53 -4.82
CA ASN A 169 -12.51 -20.56 -5.55
C ASN A 169 -13.12 -19.18 -5.75
N LEU A 170 -12.65 -18.15 -5.03
CA LEU A 170 -13.15 -16.79 -5.17
C LEU A 170 -12.77 -16.20 -6.52
N HIS A 171 -13.72 -15.52 -7.14
CA HIS A 171 -13.50 -14.75 -8.35
C HIS A 171 -13.07 -13.33 -7.99
N ALA A 172 -11.91 -12.93 -8.49
CA ALA A 172 -11.39 -11.59 -8.34
C ALA A 172 -11.19 -10.92 -9.69
N ARG A 173 -11.23 -9.60 -9.71
CA ARG A 173 -11.04 -8.78 -10.90
C ARG A 173 -10.24 -7.54 -10.58
N ALA A 174 -9.21 -7.29 -11.36
CA ALA A 174 -8.43 -6.07 -11.33
C ALA A 174 -9.18 -4.95 -12.08
N MET A 175 -9.28 -3.78 -11.49
CA MET A 175 -9.94 -2.63 -12.08
C MET A 175 -8.94 -1.47 -12.12
N HIS A 176 -8.63 -0.96 -13.31
CA HIS A 176 -7.78 0.23 -13.42
C HIS A 176 -8.55 1.46 -12.94
N THR A 177 -8.08 2.08 -11.87
CA THR A 177 -8.69 3.23 -11.20
C THR A 177 -7.68 4.39 -11.09
N PRO A 178 -7.18 4.90 -12.24
CA PRO A 178 -6.15 5.94 -12.27
C PRO A 178 -6.67 7.28 -11.75
N GLY A 179 -5.73 8.17 -11.42
CA GLY A 179 -5.99 9.53 -11.00
C GLY A 179 -5.08 9.99 -9.87
N HIS A 180 -4.97 9.22 -8.78
CA HIS A 180 -3.93 9.43 -7.77
C HIS A 180 -2.53 9.13 -8.35
N THR A 181 -2.39 8.00 -9.01
CA THR A 181 -1.28 7.69 -9.94
C THR A 181 -1.85 7.17 -11.25
N PRO A 182 -1.05 7.17 -12.35
CA PRO A 182 -1.52 6.59 -13.62
C PRO A 182 -1.68 5.06 -13.57
N ALA A 183 -1.15 4.40 -12.54
CA ALA A 183 -1.11 2.95 -12.43
C ALA A 183 -1.99 2.38 -11.31
N CYS A 184 -2.81 3.21 -10.65
CA CYS A 184 -3.67 2.75 -9.57
C CYS A 184 -4.65 1.67 -10.03
N MET A 185 -4.78 0.64 -9.21
CA MET A 185 -5.75 -0.46 -9.36
C MET A 185 -6.65 -0.54 -8.14
N SER A 186 -7.85 -1.05 -8.36
CA SER A 186 -8.71 -1.57 -7.29
C SER A 186 -8.95 -3.05 -7.53
N PHE A 187 -9.04 -3.85 -6.47
CA PHE A 187 -9.30 -5.29 -6.59
C PHE A 187 -10.69 -5.63 -6.09
N MET A 188 -11.56 -6.05 -7.02
CA MET A 188 -12.91 -6.49 -6.70
C MET A 188 -12.92 -8.00 -6.48
N ILE A 189 -13.60 -8.45 -5.43
CA ILE A 189 -13.78 -9.87 -5.10
C ILE A 189 -15.26 -10.10 -4.83
N GLU A 190 -15.81 -11.14 -5.42
CA GLU A 190 -17.20 -11.51 -5.28
C GLU A 190 -17.33 -12.90 -4.66
N ASP A 191 -18.22 -13.03 -3.68
CA ASP A 191 -18.65 -14.31 -3.11
C ASP A 191 -20.14 -14.29 -2.78
N ALA A 192 -20.88 -15.28 -3.29
CA ALA A 192 -22.31 -15.48 -3.05
C ALA A 192 -23.18 -14.22 -3.32
N GLY A 193 -22.78 -13.40 -4.30
CA GLY A 193 -23.48 -12.17 -4.68
C GLY A 193 -23.16 -10.96 -3.81
N GLU A 194 -22.28 -11.10 -2.81
CA GLU A 194 -21.70 -9.97 -2.06
C GLU A 194 -20.37 -9.55 -2.68
N ILE A 195 -20.11 -8.24 -2.68
CA ILE A 195 -18.94 -7.65 -3.34
C ILE A 195 -18.10 -6.89 -2.33
N ALA A 196 -16.79 -7.16 -2.35
CA ALA A 196 -15.73 -6.43 -1.67
C ALA A 196 -14.82 -5.78 -2.70
N VAL A 197 -14.43 -4.51 -2.51
CA VAL A 197 -13.47 -3.83 -3.38
C VAL A 197 -12.38 -3.19 -2.53
N PHE A 198 -11.13 -3.56 -2.75
CA PHE A 198 -9.94 -2.96 -2.16
C PHE A 198 -9.51 -1.82 -3.08
N VAL A 199 -9.73 -0.57 -2.63
CA VAL A 199 -9.75 0.59 -3.52
C VAL A 199 -8.41 1.32 -3.65
N GLY A 200 -7.37 0.88 -2.92
CA GLY A 200 -6.11 1.61 -2.84
C GLY A 200 -6.34 3.07 -2.45
N ASP A 201 -5.56 3.96 -3.04
CA ASP A 201 -5.67 5.40 -2.83
C ASP A 201 -6.64 6.08 -3.84
N THR A 202 -7.73 5.41 -4.18
CA THR A 202 -8.79 6.03 -4.98
C THR A 202 -9.80 6.76 -4.10
N LEU A 203 -10.21 6.12 -3.00
CA LEU A 203 -11.15 6.64 -2.01
C LEU A 203 -10.61 6.40 -0.60
N PHE A 204 -10.95 7.29 0.32
CA PHE A 204 -10.75 7.11 1.76
C PHE A 204 -12.09 7.07 2.49
N MET A 205 -12.05 6.94 3.82
CA MET A 205 -13.27 7.01 4.62
C MET A 205 -14.05 8.29 4.31
N PRO A 206 -15.40 8.28 4.39
CA PRO A 206 -16.23 9.41 3.98
C PRO A 206 -15.85 10.74 4.63
N ASP A 207 -15.37 10.72 5.87
CA ASP A 207 -14.93 11.88 6.64
C ASP A 207 -13.51 12.39 6.28
N TYR A 208 -12.79 11.65 5.42
CA TYR A 208 -11.48 12.08 4.90
C TYR A 208 -11.50 12.37 3.40
N GLY A 209 -12.30 11.68 2.61
CA GLY A 209 -12.64 12.00 1.23
C GLY A 209 -11.89 11.18 0.19
N THR A 210 -10.92 11.79 -0.52
CA THR A 210 -10.25 11.19 -1.68
C THR A 210 -8.76 11.46 -1.67
N ALA A 211 -7.98 10.66 -2.42
CA ALA A 211 -6.55 10.87 -2.60
C ALA A 211 -6.20 12.19 -3.28
N ARG A 212 -4.96 12.59 -3.12
CA ARG A 212 -4.32 13.71 -3.84
C ARG A 212 -4.01 13.33 -5.30
N CYS A 213 -3.91 14.35 -6.16
CA CYS A 213 -3.67 14.19 -7.60
C CYS A 213 -2.58 15.14 -8.13
N ASP A 214 -1.52 15.37 -7.35
CA ASP A 214 -0.42 16.29 -7.70
C ASP A 214 0.93 15.56 -7.90
N PHE A 215 0.92 14.23 -7.90
CA PHE A 215 2.09 13.45 -8.29
C PHE A 215 2.29 13.44 -9.81
N PRO A 216 3.51 13.20 -10.29
CA PRO A 216 3.77 13.10 -11.73
C PRO A 216 2.88 12.06 -12.42
N GLY A 217 2.05 12.53 -13.36
CA GLY A 217 1.09 11.70 -14.08
C GLY A 217 -0.26 11.52 -13.41
N ALA A 218 -0.48 12.12 -12.22
CA ALA A 218 -1.78 12.19 -11.56
C ALA A 218 -2.72 13.18 -12.25
N ASP A 219 -4.04 12.99 -12.10
CA ASP A 219 -5.05 13.84 -12.71
C ASP A 219 -6.38 13.76 -11.94
N ALA A 220 -6.86 14.90 -11.44
CA ALA A 220 -8.06 14.97 -10.62
C ALA A 220 -9.34 14.59 -11.40
N ARG A 221 -9.41 14.94 -12.69
CA ARG A 221 -10.55 14.59 -13.55
C ARG A 221 -10.63 13.09 -13.79
N THR A 222 -9.50 12.46 -13.99
CA THR A 222 -9.37 11.02 -14.11
C THR A 222 -9.73 10.32 -12.79
N LEU A 223 -9.28 10.85 -11.64
CA LEU A 223 -9.68 10.33 -10.33
C LEU A 223 -11.19 10.39 -10.13
N TYR A 224 -11.84 11.51 -10.48
CA TYR A 224 -13.30 11.63 -10.43
C TYR A 224 -13.99 10.48 -11.16
N ARG A 225 -13.55 10.20 -12.40
CA ARG A 225 -14.13 9.13 -13.23
C ARG A 225 -13.91 7.75 -12.62
N SER A 226 -12.72 7.48 -12.09
CA SER A 226 -12.40 6.25 -11.37
C SER A 226 -13.30 6.07 -10.15
N ILE A 227 -13.48 7.11 -9.34
CA ILE A 227 -14.38 7.06 -8.19
C ILE A 227 -15.84 6.82 -8.64
N ARG A 228 -16.31 7.51 -9.68
CA ARG A 228 -17.67 7.30 -10.20
C ARG A 228 -17.89 5.86 -10.67
N ARG A 229 -16.85 5.22 -11.21
CA ARG A 229 -16.88 3.80 -11.58
C ARG A 229 -17.04 2.90 -10.33
N LEU A 230 -16.31 3.16 -9.26
CA LEU A 230 -16.47 2.44 -7.99
C LEU A 230 -17.83 2.70 -7.36
N LEU A 231 -18.30 3.92 -7.36
CA LEU A 231 -19.62 4.28 -6.86
C LEU A 231 -20.78 3.82 -7.75
N ALA A 232 -20.55 3.19 -8.90
CA ALA A 232 -21.57 2.54 -9.70
C ALA A 232 -21.95 1.12 -9.21
N PHE A 233 -21.17 0.54 -8.29
CA PHE A 233 -21.52 -0.72 -7.63
C PHE A 233 -22.81 -0.60 -6.80
N PRO A 234 -23.45 -1.73 -6.46
CA PRO A 234 -24.60 -1.75 -5.54
C PRO A 234 -24.31 -1.09 -4.19
N ASP A 235 -25.33 -0.53 -3.57
CA ASP A 235 -25.22 0.25 -2.33
C ASP A 235 -24.53 -0.49 -1.17
N GLN A 236 -24.72 -1.82 -1.05
CA GLN A 236 -24.14 -2.65 0.00
C GLN A 236 -22.71 -3.09 -0.29
N THR A 237 -22.14 -2.80 -1.47
CA THR A 237 -20.76 -3.14 -1.81
C THR A 237 -19.82 -2.53 -0.76
N ARG A 238 -18.96 -3.37 -0.19
CA ARG A 238 -17.97 -2.96 0.80
C ARG A 238 -16.72 -2.47 0.10
N LEU A 239 -16.31 -1.25 0.43
CA LEU A 239 -15.09 -0.63 -0.07
C LEU A 239 -14.05 -0.64 1.06
N PHE A 240 -12.93 -1.33 0.87
CA PHE A 240 -11.83 -1.47 1.81
C PHE A 240 -10.75 -0.44 1.51
N MET A 241 -10.43 0.38 2.52
CA MET A 241 -9.54 1.54 2.41
C MET A 241 -8.07 1.13 2.58
N CYS A 242 -7.18 1.75 1.82
CA CYS A 242 -5.73 1.58 2.01
C CYS A 242 -5.21 2.36 3.22
N HIS A 243 -5.85 3.48 3.55
CA HIS A 243 -5.44 4.35 4.66
C HIS A 243 -6.62 4.79 5.53
N ASP A 244 -6.32 4.97 6.82
CA ASP A 244 -7.20 5.70 7.72
C ASP A 244 -6.38 6.64 8.62
N TYR A 245 -6.53 7.93 8.38
CA TYR A 245 -5.79 9.00 9.07
C TYR A 245 -6.46 9.47 10.37
N LEU A 246 -7.46 8.73 10.86
CA LEU A 246 -8.17 8.94 12.15
C LEU A 246 -8.64 10.39 12.34
N PRO A 247 -9.36 11.01 11.40
CA PRO A 247 -9.76 12.40 11.51
C PRO A 247 -10.58 12.64 12.81
N GLY A 248 -10.25 13.74 13.53
CA GLY A 248 -10.87 14.03 14.81
C GLY A 248 -10.48 13.08 15.97
N GLY A 249 -9.54 12.15 15.76
CA GLY A 249 -9.09 11.19 16.77
C GLY A 249 -10.08 10.04 17.03
N ARG A 250 -10.94 9.73 16.06
CA ARG A 250 -11.83 8.57 16.14
C ARG A 250 -11.06 7.25 16.04
N ASP A 251 -11.71 6.16 16.41
CA ASP A 251 -11.19 4.82 16.23
C ASP A 251 -11.00 4.47 14.73
N MET A 252 -10.05 3.59 14.44
CA MET A 252 -9.71 3.13 13.11
C MET A 252 -10.91 2.44 12.44
N GLN A 253 -11.14 2.80 11.18
CA GLN A 253 -12.12 2.19 10.30
C GLN A 253 -11.43 1.76 9.00
N TYR A 254 -11.69 0.57 8.54
CA TYR A 254 -10.99 -0.01 7.38
C TYR A 254 -11.90 -0.29 6.19
N PHE A 255 -13.20 -0.13 6.33
CA PHE A 255 -14.17 -0.27 5.24
C PHE A 255 -15.35 0.68 5.41
N THR A 256 -16.03 0.93 4.31
CA THR A 256 -17.29 1.65 4.20
C THR A 256 -18.16 1.01 3.13
N THR A 257 -19.35 1.53 2.87
CA THR A 257 -20.20 1.06 1.79
C THR A 257 -20.32 2.10 0.67
N VAL A 258 -20.69 1.66 -0.52
CA VAL A 258 -21.01 2.56 -1.65
C VAL A 258 -22.11 3.55 -1.24
N ALA A 259 -23.14 3.09 -0.50
CA ALA A 259 -24.20 3.96 0.01
C ALA A 259 -23.67 5.08 0.89
N GLU A 260 -22.80 4.75 1.86
CA GLU A 260 -22.18 5.74 2.78
C GLU A 260 -21.31 6.73 2.02
N GLN A 261 -20.51 6.26 1.08
CA GLN A 261 -19.67 7.13 0.24
C GLN A 261 -20.53 8.12 -0.57
N ARG A 262 -21.60 7.63 -1.20
CA ARG A 262 -22.54 8.49 -1.94
C ARG A 262 -23.26 9.50 -1.06
N ALA A 263 -23.58 9.12 0.17
CA ALA A 263 -24.33 9.96 1.10
C ALA A 263 -23.47 11.04 1.75
N SER A 264 -22.23 10.74 2.13
CA SER A 264 -21.50 11.53 3.11
C SER A 264 -20.03 11.80 2.80
N ASN A 265 -19.46 11.27 1.71
CA ASN A 265 -18.06 11.57 1.41
C ASN A 265 -17.87 13.07 1.18
N ILE A 266 -16.99 13.69 1.97
CA ILE A 266 -16.79 15.15 2.01
C ILE A 266 -16.30 15.75 0.68
N HIS A 267 -15.76 14.93 -0.24
CA HIS A 267 -15.24 15.39 -1.54
C HIS A 267 -16.11 14.97 -2.72
N ILE A 268 -16.88 13.87 -2.63
CA ILE A 268 -17.47 13.20 -3.80
C ILE A 268 -18.89 12.67 -3.56
N HIS A 269 -19.57 13.10 -2.50
CA HIS A 269 -20.96 12.70 -2.23
C HIS A 269 -21.88 13.00 -3.43
N GLN A 270 -23.08 12.45 -3.39
CA GLN A 270 -24.08 12.68 -4.44
C GLN A 270 -24.36 14.18 -4.64
N GLY A 271 -24.31 14.63 -5.90
CA GLY A 271 -24.51 16.03 -6.28
C GLY A 271 -23.22 16.81 -6.56
N ILE A 272 -22.06 16.26 -6.25
CA ILE A 272 -20.77 16.85 -6.65
C ILE A 272 -20.51 16.50 -8.13
N ASP A 273 -20.42 17.52 -8.99
CA ASP A 273 -20.04 17.36 -10.39
C ASP A 273 -18.52 17.32 -10.59
N GLU A 274 -18.09 16.92 -11.79
CA GLU A 274 -16.68 16.74 -12.14
C GLU A 274 -15.87 18.02 -11.99
N ASP A 275 -16.37 19.17 -12.44
CA ASP A 275 -15.63 20.44 -12.41
C ASP A 275 -15.49 20.97 -10.97
N SER A 276 -16.54 20.83 -10.16
CA SER A 276 -16.51 21.16 -8.73
C SER A 276 -15.50 20.29 -7.97
N PHE A 277 -15.47 18.99 -8.26
CA PHE A 277 -14.49 18.08 -7.67
C PHE A 277 -13.06 18.45 -8.06
N VAL A 278 -12.79 18.68 -9.34
CA VAL A 278 -11.46 19.06 -9.84
C VAL A 278 -10.99 20.36 -9.17
N ALA A 279 -11.83 21.39 -9.15
CA ALA A 279 -11.46 22.67 -8.53
C ALA A 279 -11.14 22.52 -7.03
N MET A 280 -11.93 21.74 -6.30
CA MET A 280 -11.70 21.43 -4.88
C MET A 280 -10.39 20.66 -4.70
N ARG A 281 -10.16 19.58 -5.51
CA ARG A 281 -9.00 18.71 -5.37
C ARG A 281 -7.70 19.45 -5.66
N GLU A 282 -7.63 20.20 -6.74
CA GLU A 282 -6.47 21.02 -7.10
C GLU A 282 -6.17 22.12 -6.08
N ALA A 283 -7.22 22.74 -5.51
CA ALA A 283 -7.04 23.74 -4.46
C ALA A 283 -6.48 23.10 -3.17
N ARG A 284 -6.99 21.93 -2.79
CA ARG A 284 -6.51 21.21 -1.60
C ARG A 284 -5.09 20.67 -1.79
N ASP A 285 -4.76 20.10 -2.93
CA ASP A 285 -3.43 19.54 -3.20
C ASP A 285 -2.32 20.55 -3.05
N LYS A 286 -2.54 21.80 -3.47
CA LYS A 286 -1.59 22.91 -3.29
C LYS A 286 -1.26 23.23 -1.82
N THR A 287 -2.03 22.72 -0.88
CA THR A 287 -1.84 22.94 0.56
C THR A 287 -1.21 21.74 1.28
N LEU A 288 -0.96 20.64 0.56
CA LEU A 288 -0.43 19.42 1.14
C LEU A 288 1.10 19.36 1.01
N ASP A 289 1.75 19.01 2.11
CA ASP A 289 3.17 18.63 2.07
C ASP A 289 3.36 17.31 1.33
N MET A 290 4.57 17.07 0.79
CA MET A 290 4.91 15.77 0.22
C MET A 290 4.91 14.69 1.31
N PRO A 291 4.50 13.44 0.98
CA PRO A 291 4.61 12.34 1.92
C PRO A 291 6.04 12.19 2.44
N VAL A 292 6.18 11.98 3.75
CA VAL A 292 7.50 11.92 4.42
C VAL A 292 8.41 10.86 3.80
N LEU A 293 7.85 9.76 3.33
CA LEU A 293 8.59 8.62 2.78
C LEU A 293 8.61 8.56 1.26
N ILE A 294 8.14 9.58 0.52
CA ILE A 294 8.09 9.51 -0.96
C ILE A 294 9.44 9.16 -1.58
N LEU A 295 10.53 9.71 -1.05
CA LEU A 295 11.87 9.48 -1.58
C LEU A 295 12.32 8.01 -1.43
N PRO A 296 12.26 7.38 -0.25
CA PRO A 296 12.60 5.97 -0.10
C PRO A 296 11.56 5.04 -0.75
N SER A 297 10.27 5.30 -0.53
CA SER A 297 9.20 4.37 -0.90
C SER A 297 9.12 4.12 -2.40
N VAL A 298 9.09 5.17 -3.20
CA VAL A 298 8.95 5.01 -4.66
C VAL A 298 10.11 4.21 -5.24
N GLN A 299 11.35 4.41 -4.75
CA GLN A 299 12.52 3.68 -5.25
C GLN A 299 12.46 2.17 -4.96
N VAL A 300 11.91 1.80 -3.81
CA VAL A 300 11.73 0.40 -3.39
C VAL A 300 10.50 -0.20 -4.07
N ASN A 301 9.40 0.53 -4.06
CA ASN A 301 8.10 0.01 -4.49
C ASN A 301 8.03 -0.18 -6.02
N MET A 302 8.70 0.68 -6.82
CA MET A 302 8.81 0.43 -8.27
C MET A 302 9.65 -0.81 -8.62
N ARG A 303 10.28 -1.46 -7.62
CA ARG A 303 11.03 -2.71 -7.69
C ARG A 303 10.33 -3.88 -6.99
N SER A 304 9.01 -3.81 -6.82
CA SER A 304 8.26 -4.85 -6.11
C SER A 304 8.75 -5.08 -4.66
N GLY A 305 9.10 -4.00 -3.95
CA GLY A 305 9.61 -4.08 -2.58
C GLY A 305 11.10 -4.46 -2.45
N GLN A 306 11.83 -4.60 -3.57
CA GLN A 306 13.26 -4.88 -3.54
C GLN A 306 14.07 -3.59 -3.32
N LEU A 307 15.10 -3.68 -2.49
CA LEU A 307 16.08 -2.60 -2.37
C LEU A 307 16.86 -2.46 -3.70
N PRO A 308 17.37 -1.25 -4.03
CA PRO A 308 18.31 -1.10 -5.14
C PRO A 308 19.50 -2.04 -5.00
N ALA A 309 20.08 -2.46 -6.13
CA ALA A 309 21.25 -3.31 -6.14
C ALA A 309 22.38 -2.70 -5.31
N PRO A 310 23.13 -3.51 -4.53
CA PRO A 310 24.30 -3.01 -3.79
C PRO A 310 25.34 -2.41 -4.73
N GLU A 311 25.97 -1.32 -4.31
CA GLU A 311 27.14 -0.75 -4.99
C GLU A 311 28.42 -1.55 -4.70
N GLU A 312 29.57 -1.10 -5.22
CA GLU A 312 30.86 -1.81 -5.11
C GLU A 312 31.28 -2.13 -3.66
N ASN A 313 30.82 -1.37 -2.69
CA ASN A 313 31.08 -1.58 -1.27
C ASN A 313 30.10 -2.56 -0.59
N GLY A 314 29.18 -3.17 -1.35
CA GLY A 314 28.17 -4.10 -0.85
C GLY A 314 26.97 -3.43 -0.13
N VAL A 315 26.83 -2.11 -0.23
CA VAL A 315 25.73 -1.35 0.41
C VAL A 315 24.75 -0.87 -0.64
N SER A 316 23.45 -1.07 -0.38
CA SER A 316 22.37 -0.48 -1.19
C SER A 316 22.13 0.96 -0.76
N TYR A 317 21.89 1.84 -1.72
CA TYR A 317 21.66 3.26 -1.49
C TYR A 317 20.34 3.71 -2.10
N LEU A 318 19.66 4.64 -1.40
CA LEU A 318 18.52 5.38 -1.91
C LEU A 318 19.00 6.79 -2.29
N LYS A 319 18.57 7.27 -3.45
CA LYS A 319 18.99 8.55 -4.00
C LYS A 319 18.03 9.66 -3.59
N ILE A 320 18.57 10.84 -3.32
CA ILE A 320 17.80 12.06 -3.03
C ILE A 320 18.03 13.05 -4.17
N PRO A 321 17.07 13.24 -5.08
CA PRO A 321 17.19 14.21 -6.18
C PRO A 321 16.95 15.63 -5.66
N LEU A 322 17.99 16.43 -5.54
CA LEU A 322 17.88 17.78 -5.01
C LEU A 322 17.12 18.71 -5.97
N ASN A 323 16.11 19.42 -5.45
CA ASN A 323 15.29 20.41 -6.16
C ASN A 323 14.55 19.84 -7.40
N LYS A 324 14.04 18.59 -7.31
CA LYS A 324 13.37 17.93 -8.44
C LYS A 324 11.97 17.38 -8.12
N LEU A 325 11.56 17.37 -6.87
CA LEU A 325 10.20 17.10 -6.40
C LEU A 325 9.59 18.38 -5.83
#